data_061950de129df4147628715701f6c5e8
#
_entry.id   061950de129df4147628715701f6c5e8
#
_cell.length_a   1.000
_cell.length_b   1.000
_cell.length_c   1.000
_cell.angle_alpha   90.00
_cell.angle_beta   90.00
_cell.angle_gamma   90.00
#
_symmetry.space_group_name_H-M   'P 1'
#
loop_
_entity.id
_entity.type
_entity.pdbx_description
1 polymer ?
#
loop_
_entity_poly.entity_id
_entity_poly.type
_entity_poly.pdbx_seq_one_letter_code
_entity_poly.pdbx_strand_id
1 'polypeptide(L)'
;MKPEHRRILYIVIIVIIIVIALVLGLVFGLRKSEETTKNVPEEEIIDVLDLYNNTEELIKKYPVINNTTVLPGLEERIQNRLLTGFENWNRGFKTWKAWGNILYTNDSIYNVHGARLSLAHYQAAMDISLQQSTILMGDFHNMLITDNYTAIHYDFYSGEKGNMKKAKVMEFVQFTDYGEKLGTRVVEGWGSTKDVSYYGLINFQGDEEKQEQEKQNDYILKYQIPETDNLTEKYYIKYPTSYIDENAKDILNVVLQGFENWNKGIAYYLNWVDQTFDLNATSSSLDERERNITQYKKEIEALFEKEEITKLYFDNVLIRENWVALHYRFRKEDKNTKEKDIGDRMEFFKFEEKENLLKIVGNWIQ
;
A
#
# COMPACT_ATOMS: atom_id res chain seq x y z
N MET A 1 55.52 14.66 10.96
CA MET A 1 55.59 13.95 9.66
C MET A 1 55.45 15.00 8.57
N LYS A 2 56.44 15.10 7.65
CA LYS A 2 56.42 16.09 6.57
C LYS A 2 55.19 15.88 5.66
N PRO A 3 54.60 16.91 5.07
CA PRO A 3 53.39 16.80 4.24
C PRO A 3 53.49 15.75 3.12
N GLU A 4 54.66 15.61 2.55
CA GLU A 4 54.97 14.62 1.50
C GLU A 4 54.82 13.18 1.98
N HIS A 5 55.23 12.88 3.23
CA HIS A 5 55.10 11.52 3.79
C HIS A 5 53.64 11.17 4.08
N ARG A 6 52.79 12.14 4.37
CA ARG A 6 51.33 11.90 4.49
C ARG A 6 50.72 11.53 3.15
N ARG A 7 51.06 12.21 2.07
CA ARG A 7 50.56 11.88 0.72
C ARG A 7 50.95 10.48 0.28
N ILE A 8 52.22 10.12 0.50
CA ILE A 8 52.72 8.76 0.17
C ILE A 8 51.96 7.71 1.00
N LEU A 9 51.72 7.96 2.29
CA LEU A 9 50.98 7.03 3.15
C LEU A 9 49.54 6.84 2.67
N TYR A 10 48.84 7.90 2.27
CA TYR A 10 47.48 7.79 1.73
C TYR A 10 47.45 6.99 0.42
N ILE A 11 48.40 7.22 -0.48
CA ILE A 11 48.49 6.46 -1.74
C ILE A 11 48.69 4.98 -1.45
N VAL A 12 49.61 4.64 -0.54
CA VAL A 12 49.86 3.24 -0.15
C VAL A 12 48.63 2.58 0.45
N ILE A 13 47.88 3.28 1.32
CA ILE A 13 46.64 2.76 1.91
C ILE A 13 45.59 2.50 0.82
N ILE A 14 45.40 3.42 -0.12
CA ILE A 14 44.46 3.26 -1.21
C ILE A 14 44.82 2.06 -2.10
N VAL A 15 46.11 1.91 -2.43
CA VAL A 15 46.59 0.76 -3.22
C VAL A 15 46.33 -0.56 -2.49
N ILE A 16 46.58 -0.61 -1.18
CA ILE A 16 46.31 -1.80 -0.37
C ILE A 16 44.83 -2.15 -0.38
N ILE A 17 43.93 -1.17 -0.23
CA ILE A 17 42.48 -1.39 -0.27
C ILE A 17 42.03 -1.94 -1.64
N ILE A 18 42.57 -1.38 -2.73
CA ILE A 18 42.27 -1.86 -4.09
C ILE A 18 42.74 -3.29 -4.29
N VAL A 19 43.95 -3.62 -3.82
CA VAL A 19 44.49 -4.99 -3.92
C VAL A 19 43.65 -5.97 -3.10
N ILE A 20 43.25 -5.61 -1.90
CA ILE A 20 42.36 -6.44 -1.07
C ILE A 20 41.03 -6.66 -1.76
N ALA A 21 40.42 -5.61 -2.34
CA ALA A 21 39.16 -5.72 -3.07
C ALA A 21 39.29 -6.63 -4.32
N LEU A 22 40.38 -6.55 -5.05
CA LEU A 22 40.67 -7.40 -6.20
C LEU A 22 40.93 -8.87 -5.79
N VAL A 23 41.65 -9.10 -4.71
CA VAL A 23 41.90 -10.47 -4.19
C VAL A 23 40.61 -11.09 -3.68
N LEU A 24 39.78 -10.34 -2.95
CA LEU A 24 38.45 -10.80 -2.52
C LEU A 24 37.55 -11.07 -3.71
N GLY A 25 37.50 -10.19 -4.72
CA GLY A 25 36.76 -10.39 -5.95
C GLY A 25 37.19 -11.63 -6.73
N LEU A 26 38.52 -11.92 -6.80
CA LEU A 26 39.04 -13.12 -7.41
C LEU A 26 38.73 -14.39 -6.59
N VAL A 27 38.84 -14.33 -5.26
CA VAL A 27 38.53 -15.50 -4.39
C VAL A 27 37.07 -15.82 -4.45
N PHE A 28 36.17 -14.83 -4.41
CA PHE A 28 34.72 -15.05 -4.56
C PHE A 28 34.33 -15.44 -5.99
N GLY A 29 35.03 -14.90 -7.01
CA GLY A 29 34.83 -15.28 -8.42
C GLY A 29 35.28 -16.72 -8.71
N LEU A 30 36.39 -17.17 -8.16
CA LEU A 30 36.92 -18.55 -8.33
C LEU A 30 36.10 -19.57 -7.55
N ARG A 31 35.58 -19.21 -6.36
CA ARG A 31 34.64 -20.07 -5.60
C ARG A 31 33.34 -20.32 -6.32
N LYS A 32 32.92 -19.37 -7.16
CA LYS A 32 31.69 -19.52 -7.99
C LYS A 32 31.91 -20.44 -9.21
N SER A 33 33.15 -20.70 -9.61
CA SER A 33 33.48 -21.53 -10.76
C SER A 33 33.72 -23.02 -10.44
N GLU A 34 33.96 -23.37 -9.19
CA GLU A 34 34.15 -24.76 -8.75
C GLU A 34 32.84 -25.46 -8.26
N GLU A 35 31.79 -24.70 -8.03
CA GLU A 35 30.51 -25.28 -7.60
C GLU A 35 29.60 -25.76 -8.76
N THR A 36 30.08 -25.73 -10.01
CA THR A 36 29.24 -26.01 -11.20
C THR A 36 29.15 -27.47 -11.58
N THR A 37 29.48 -28.42 -10.71
CA THR A 37 29.20 -29.86 -10.97
C THR A 37 28.66 -30.62 -9.75
N LYS A 38 27.94 -29.94 -8.87
CA LYS A 38 27.13 -30.63 -7.88
C LYS A 38 25.68 -30.52 -8.32
N ASN A 39 25.11 -31.71 -8.63
CA ASN A 39 23.69 -32.01 -8.74
C ASN A 39 22.80 -30.79 -8.62
N VAL A 40 22.25 -30.31 -9.74
CA VAL A 40 21.11 -29.41 -9.71
C VAL A 40 20.14 -30.05 -8.73
N PRO A 41 19.83 -29.43 -7.57
CA PRO A 41 18.79 -29.97 -6.72
C PRO A 41 17.57 -30.09 -7.64
N GLU A 42 16.91 -31.27 -7.64
CA GLU A 42 15.55 -31.34 -8.19
C GLU A 42 14.86 -30.08 -7.69
N GLU A 43 14.41 -29.22 -8.59
CA GLU A 43 13.64 -28.02 -8.23
C GLU A 43 12.51 -28.55 -7.36
N GLU A 44 12.58 -28.23 -6.07
CA GLU A 44 11.56 -28.62 -5.10
C GLU A 44 10.26 -28.04 -5.66
N ILE A 45 9.38 -28.90 -6.18
CA ILE A 45 8.09 -28.47 -6.70
C ILE A 45 7.35 -27.87 -5.51
N ILE A 46 7.35 -26.53 -5.45
CA ILE A 46 6.62 -25.83 -4.41
C ILE A 46 5.14 -25.96 -4.75
N ASP A 47 4.43 -26.72 -3.93
CA ASP A 47 2.99 -26.88 -4.04
C ASP A 47 2.28 -25.58 -3.69
N VAL A 48 2.03 -24.78 -4.72
CA VAL A 48 1.31 -23.52 -4.62
C VAL A 48 -0.18 -23.80 -4.71
N LEU A 49 -0.92 -23.34 -3.74
CA LEU A 49 -2.38 -23.34 -3.82
C LEU A 49 -2.82 -22.28 -4.84
N ASP A 50 -3.34 -22.73 -5.95
CA ASP A 50 -3.94 -21.91 -6.99
C ASP A 50 -5.31 -22.49 -7.37
N LEU A 51 -6.20 -22.58 -6.39
CA LEU A 51 -7.48 -23.27 -6.55
C LEU A 51 -8.63 -22.27 -6.48
N TYR A 52 -9.26 -22.01 -7.62
CA TYR A 52 -10.51 -21.25 -7.70
C TYR A 52 -11.73 -21.96 -7.10
N ASN A 53 -11.60 -23.21 -6.69
CA ASN A 53 -12.73 -24.05 -6.28
C ASN A 53 -13.00 -24.06 -4.76
N ASN A 54 -12.25 -23.30 -3.99
CA ASN A 54 -12.29 -23.31 -2.53
C ASN A 54 -12.62 -21.97 -1.88
N THR A 55 -13.22 -21.04 -2.64
CA THR A 55 -13.52 -19.67 -2.16
C THR A 55 -14.35 -19.67 -0.88
N GLU A 56 -15.37 -20.54 -0.77
CA GLU A 56 -16.19 -20.64 0.44
C GLU A 56 -15.38 -21.12 1.67
N GLU A 57 -14.44 -22.03 1.48
CA GLU A 57 -13.58 -22.52 2.56
C GLU A 57 -12.59 -21.43 3.00
N LEU A 58 -12.04 -20.70 2.04
CA LEU A 58 -11.13 -19.59 2.32
C LEU A 58 -11.83 -18.44 3.05
N ILE A 59 -13.07 -18.09 2.69
CA ILE A 59 -13.88 -17.09 3.41
C ILE A 59 -14.11 -17.53 4.86
N LYS A 60 -14.38 -18.79 5.11
CA LYS A 60 -14.55 -19.32 6.47
C LYS A 60 -13.25 -19.30 7.26
N LYS A 61 -12.13 -19.57 6.60
CA LYS A 61 -10.79 -19.59 7.22
C LYS A 61 -10.26 -18.19 7.49
N TYR A 62 -10.54 -17.25 6.59
CA TYR A 62 -10.14 -15.85 6.67
C TYR A 62 -11.37 -14.94 6.63
N PRO A 63 -12.13 -14.87 7.74
CA PRO A 63 -13.35 -14.06 7.77
C PRO A 63 -12.98 -12.57 7.63
N VAL A 64 -13.68 -11.90 6.72
CA VAL A 64 -13.57 -10.46 6.48
C VAL A 64 -14.89 -9.82 6.83
N ILE A 65 -14.89 -8.74 7.60
CA ILE A 65 -16.09 -8.14 8.17
C ILE A 65 -17.16 -7.82 7.11
N ASN A 66 -16.75 -7.30 5.97
CA ASN A 66 -17.64 -6.86 4.89
C ASN A 66 -17.61 -7.78 3.65
N ASN A 67 -17.05 -8.97 3.77
CA ASN A 67 -16.93 -9.90 2.64
C ASN A 67 -17.12 -11.35 3.13
N THR A 68 -18.35 -11.65 3.54
CA THR A 68 -18.72 -12.92 4.17
C THR A 68 -19.31 -13.94 3.19
N THR A 69 -19.50 -13.55 1.92
CA THR A 69 -20.11 -14.39 0.88
C THR A 69 -19.22 -14.44 -0.35
N VAL A 70 -19.40 -15.49 -1.15
CA VAL A 70 -18.75 -15.59 -2.46
C VAL A 70 -19.33 -14.52 -3.38
N LEU A 71 -18.45 -13.72 -3.98
CA LEU A 71 -18.81 -12.68 -4.94
C LEU A 71 -19.06 -13.29 -6.33
N PRO A 72 -19.75 -12.61 -7.24
CA PRO A 72 -20.00 -13.13 -8.57
C PRO A 72 -18.87 -12.86 -9.57
N GLY A 73 -18.67 -13.76 -10.51
CA GLY A 73 -17.89 -13.51 -11.73
C GLY A 73 -16.42 -13.14 -11.52
N LEU A 74 -15.99 -11.99 -12.04
CA LEU A 74 -14.61 -11.51 -11.90
C LEU A 74 -14.24 -11.25 -10.44
N GLU A 75 -15.17 -10.67 -9.68
CA GLU A 75 -14.95 -10.36 -8.27
C GLU A 75 -14.71 -11.63 -7.43
N GLU A 76 -15.39 -12.75 -7.74
CA GLU A 76 -15.12 -14.06 -7.12
C GLU A 76 -13.68 -14.48 -7.36
N ARG A 77 -13.22 -14.39 -8.61
CA ARG A 77 -11.85 -14.78 -8.95
C ARG A 77 -10.81 -13.93 -8.23
N ILE A 78 -11.06 -12.62 -8.12
CA ILE A 78 -10.20 -11.70 -7.35
C ILE A 78 -10.25 -12.05 -5.86
N GLN A 79 -11.44 -12.25 -5.29
CA GLN A 79 -11.61 -12.65 -3.90
C GLN A 79 -10.83 -13.94 -3.59
N ASN A 80 -10.97 -14.95 -4.44
CA ASN A 80 -10.22 -16.20 -4.30
C ASN A 80 -8.71 -15.97 -4.37
N ARG A 81 -8.22 -15.20 -5.36
CA ARG A 81 -6.80 -14.90 -5.53
C ARG A 81 -6.20 -14.23 -4.29
N LEU A 82 -6.90 -13.27 -3.72
CA LEU A 82 -6.45 -12.59 -2.51
C LEU A 82 -6.37 -13.55 -1.32
N LEU A 83 -7.45 -14.29 -1.05
CA LEU A 83 -7.51 -15.24 0.07
C LEU A 83 -6.49 -16.38 -0.10
N THR A 84 -6.30 -16.87 -1.32
CA THR A 84 -5.25 -17.83 -1.65
C THR A 84 -3.85 -17.25 -1.42
N GLY A 85 -3.68 -15.97 -1.68
CA GLY A 85 -2.42 -15.25 -1.38
C GLY A 85 -2.08 -15.31 0.10
N PHE A 86 -3.06 -15.07 0.95
CA PHE A 86 -2.88 -15.16 2.40
C PHE A 86 -2.56 -16.56 2.86
N GLU A 87 -3.19 -17.57 2.27
CA GLU A 87 -2.86 -18.96 2.55
C GLU A 87 -1.42 -19.29 2.16
N ASN A 88 -0.97 -18.85 1.00
CA ASN A 88 0.41 -19.05 0.56
C ASN A 88 1.43 -18.30 1.42
N TRP A 89 1.11 -17.10 1.88
CA TRP A 89 1.91 -16.37 2.86
C TRP A 89 2.09 -17.18 4.15
N ASN A 90 0.99 -17.68 4.70
CA ASN A 90 1.00 -18.42 5.96
C ASN A 90 1.70 -19.77 5.86
N ARG A 91 1.89 -20.29 4.65
CA ARG A 91 2.71 -21.48 4.36
C ARG A 91 4.20 -21.16 4.24
N GLY A 92 4.58 -19.90 4.20
CA GLY A 92 5.94 -19.43 4.22
C GLY A 92 6.36 -18.63 2.97
N PHE A 93 7.46 -17.93 3.11
CA PHE A 93 7.93 -16.99 2.09
C PHE A 93 8.21 -17.63 0.73
N LYS A 94 8.79 -18.84 0.68
CA LYS A 94 9.03 -19.55 -0.58
C LYS A 94 7.74 -19.83 -1.35
N THR A 95 6.69 -20.26 -0.63
CA THR A 95 5.37 -20.53 -1.21
C THR A 95 4.73 -19.26 -1.73
N TRP A 96 4.78 -18.18 -0.95
CA TRP A 96 4.32 -16.86 -1.40
C TRP A 96 5.04 -16.37 -2.64
N LYS A 97 6.37 -16.50 -2.70
CA LYS A 97 7.16 -16.07 -3.87
C LYS A 97 6.77 -16.86 -5.12
N ALA A 98 6.62 -18.16 -5.02
CA ALA A 98 6.19 -19.00 -6.14
C ALA A 98 4.77 -18.62 -6.60
N TRP A 99 3.85 -18.39 -5.67
CA TRP A 99 2.51 -17.91 -5.97
C TRP A 99 2.53 -16.51 -6.58
N GLY A 100 3.39 -15.61 -6.10
CA GLY A 100 3.58 -14.27 -6.66
C GLY A 100 3.91 -14.29 -8.16
N ASN A 101 4.69 -15.25 -8.64
CA ASN A 101 4.99 -15.40 -10.07
C ASN A 101 3.74 -15.76 -10.91
N ILE A 102 2.72 -16.32 -10.28
CA ILE A 102 1.43 -16.63 -10.92
C ILE A 102 0.49 -15.42 -10.82
N LEU A 103 0.52 -14.73 -9.67
CA LEU A 103 -0.37 -13.61 -9.39
C LEU A 103 -0.04 -12.35 -10.17
N TYR A 104 1.25 -12.00 -10.27
CA TYR A 104 1.68 -10.76 -10.91
C TYR A 104 1.99 -10.95 -12.41
N THR A 105 1.80 -9.89 -13.20
CA THR A 105 2.38 -9.83 -14.55
C THR A 105 3.86 -9.38 -14.47
N ASN A 106 4.65 -9.67 -15.51
CA ASN A 106 6.08 -9.30 -15.49
C ASN A 106 6.33 -7.79 -15.46
N ASP A 107 5.36 -7.03 -15.93
CA ASP A 107 5.35 -5.56 -16.00
C ASP A 107 4.58 -4.92 -14.84
N SER A 108 4.17 -5.71 -13.85
CA SER A 108 3.49 -5.20 -12.65
C SER A 108 4.35 -4.19 -11.92
N ILE A 109 3.68 -3.16 -11.42
CA ILE A 109 4.28 -2.12 -10.58
C ILE A 109 3.70 -2.21 -9.17
N TYR A 110 4.56 -2.04 -8.17
CA TYR A 110 4.14 -1.95 -6.80
C TYR A 110 4.64 -0.65 -6.17
N ASN A 111 3.71 0.15 -5.68
CA ASN A 111 4.00 1.45 -5.06
C ASN A 111 3.95 1.28 -3.54
N VAL A 112 5.05 1.55 -2.86
CA VAL A 112 5.16 1.40 -1.41
C VAL A 112 5.80 2.64 -0.80
N HIS A 113 5.11 3.29 0.12
CA HIS A 113 5.62 4.49 0.80
C HIS A 113 6.15 5.57 -0.17
N GLY A 114 5.46 5.76 -1.28
CA GLY A 114 5.86 6.71 -2.30
C GLY A 114 6.97 6.24 -3.24
N ALA A 115 7.57 5.06 -3.04
CA ALA A 115 8.49 4.45 -3.99
C ALA A 115 7.72 3.60 -5.01
N ARG A 116 8.05 3.78 -6.29
CA ARG A 116 7.53 2.99 -7.40
C ARG A 116 8.53 1.87 -7.71
N LEU A 117 8.11 0.62 -7.64
CA LEU A 117 8.97 -0.55 -7.83
C LEU A 117 8.44 -1.44 -8.96
N SER A 118 9.33 -1.88 -9.83
CA SER A 118 9.03 -3.02 -10.72
C SER A 118 8.86 -4.29 -9.90
N LEU A 119 8.18 -5.29 -10.46
CA LEU A 119 8.01 -6.59 -9.81
C LEU A 119 9.36 -7.19 -9.37
N ALA A 120 10.39 -7.09 -10.22
CA ALA A 120 11.72 -7.63 -9.93
C ALA A 120 12.36 -6.95 -8.70
N HIS A 121 12.29 -5.62 -8.60
CA HIS A 121 12.80 -4.87 -7.46
C HIS A 121 11.98 -5.13 -6.19
N TYR A 122 10.64 -5.17 -6.33
CA TYR A 122 9.76 -5.52 -5.22
C TYR A 122 10.07 -6.92 -4.66
N GLN A 123 10.20 -7.93 -5.53
CA GLN A 123 10.55 -9.29 -5.11
C GLN A 123 11.95 -9.38 -4.49
N ALA A 124 12.95 -8.68 -5.05
CA ALA A 124 14.30 -8.64 -4.48
C ALA A 124 14.32 -8.00 -3.09
N ALA A 125 13.57 -6.95 -2.90
CA ALA A 125 13.42 -6.29 -1.61
C ALA A 125 12.75 -7.21 -0.58
N MET A 126 11.68 -7.90 -0.98
CA MET A 126 10.99 -8.86 -0.14
C MET A 126 11.87 -10.06 0.20
N ASP A 127 12.68 -10.55 -0.74
CA ASP A 127 13.67 -11.61 -0.50
C ASP A 127 14.61 -11.25 0.67
N ILE A 128 15.15 -10.03 0.67
CA ILE A 128 16.09 -9.60 1.70
C ILE A 128 15.38 -9.38 3.04
N SER A 129 14.21 -8.77 3.02
CA SER A 129 13.47 -8.40 4.24
C SER A 129 12.86 -9.62 4.94
N LEU A 130 12.48 -10.66 4.18
CA LEU A 130 11.61 -11.73 4.68
C LEU A 130 12.29 -13.09 4.81
N GLN A 131 13.48 -13.31 4.22
CA GLN A 131 14.18 -14.59 4.31
C GLN A 131 14.44 -15.06 5.75
N GLN A 132 14.60 -14.12 6.68
CA GLN A 132 14.93 -14.40 8.07
C GLN A 132 13.77 -14.20 9.03
N SER A 133 12.63 -13.70 8.54
CA SER A 133 11.48 -13.40 9.37
C SER A 133 10.35 -14.38 9.12
N THR A 134 9.71 -14.84 10.17
CA THR A 134 8.39 -15.47 10.06
C THR A 134 7.38 -14.37 9.82
N ILE A 135 6.58 -14.50 8.77
CA ILE A 135 5.53 -13.55 8.46
C ILE A 135 4.22 -14.31 8.40
N LEU A 136 3.24 -13.76 9.09
CA LEU A 136 1.88 -14.26 9.11
C LEU A 136 0.93 -13.14 8.72
N MET A 137 0.04 -13.43 7.80
CA MET A 137 -1.12 -12.61 7.54
C MET A 137 -2.16 -12.94 8.59
N GLY A 138 -2.57 -11.92 9.31
CA GLY A 138 -3.48 -12.07 10.43
C GLY A 138 -4.92 -11.68 10.09
N ASP A 139 -5.55 -10.99 11.03
CA ASP A 139 -6.96 -10.67 10.95
C ASP A 139 -7.26 -9.67 9.82
N PHE A 140 -8.30 -9.98 9.04
CA PHE A 140 -8.84 -9.07 8.03
C PHE A 140 -9.87 -8.15 8.65
N HIS A 141 -9.64 -6.86 8.46
CA HIS A 141 -10.62 -5.85 8.88
C HIS A 141 -11.58 -5.53 7.74
N ASN A 142 -11.05 -5.27 6.53
CA ASN A 142 -11.86 -4.89 5.38
C ASN A 142 -11.28 -5.43 4.09
N MET A 143 -12.15 -5.82 3.16
CA MET A 143 -11.80 -6.18 1.79
C MET A 143 -12.92 -5.71 0.88
N LEU A 144 -12.69 -4.61 0.15
CA LEU A 144 -13.62 -4.12 -0.86
C LEU A 144 -13.14 -4.56 -2.23
N ILE A 145 -13.98 -5.23 -2.98
CA ILE A 145 -13.73 -5.64 -4.35
C ILE A 145 -14.80 -5.01 -5.22
N THR A 146 -14.40 -4.25 -6.22
CA THR A 146 -15.30 -3.59 -7.15
C THR A 146 -14.68 -3.65 -8.54
N ASP A 147 -15.37 -4.29 -9.47
CA ASP A 147 -14.85 -4.58 -10.81
C ASP A 147 -13.49 -5.31 -10.74
N ASN A 148 -12.43 -4.65 -11.19
CA ASN A 148 -11.06 -5.17 -11.19
C ASN A 148 -10.15 -4.49 -10.16
N TYR A 149 -10.72 -3.77 -9.20
CA TYR A 149 -9.99 -3.13 -8.11
C TYR A 149 -10.33 -3.74 -6.77
N THR A 150 -9.34 -3.74 -5.88
CA THR A 150 -9.50 -4.17 -4.50
C THR A 150 -8.84 -3.18 -3.56
N ALA A 151 -9.48 -2.96 -2.41
CA ALA A 151 -8.87 -2.32 -1.25
C ALA A 151 -8.92 -3.29 -0.08
N ILE A 152 -7.80 -3.47 0.61
CA ILE A 152 -7.67 -4.42 1.72
C ILE A 152 -7.10 -3.69 2.93
N HIS A 153 -7.66 -4.00 4.10
CA HIS A 153 -7.11 -3.58 5.39
C HIS A 153 -7.01 -4.80 6.30
N TYR A 154 -5.80 -5.10 6.79
CA TYR A 154 -5.51 -6.30 7.57
C TYR A 154 -4.37 -6.09 8.56
N ASP A 155 -4.28 -6.99 9.53
CA ASP A 155 -3.14 -7.10 10.42
C ASP A 155 -2.07 -8.02 9.83
N PHE A 156 -0.83 -7.60 9.98
CA PHE A 156 0.36 -8.28 9.51
C PHE A 156 1.29 -8.51 10.70
N TYR A 157 1.80 -9.72 10.81
CA TYR A 157 2.71 -10.09 11.90
C TYR A 157 4.07 -10.47 11.32
N SER A 158 5.13 -9.87 11.85
CA SER A 158 6.51 -10.14 11.44
C SER A 158 7.44 -10.28 12.63
N GLY A 159 8.47 -11.11 12.49
CA GLY A 159 9.50 -11.29 13.52
C GLY A 159 9.92 -12.74 13.72
N GLU A 160 10.56 -13.00 14.84
CA GLU A 160 10.97 -14.33 15.24
C GLU A 160 9.84 -15.05 15.99
N LYS A 161 9.84 -16.38 15.94
CA LYS A 161 8.85 -17.21 16.66
C LYS A 161 8.89 -16.89 18.16
N GLY A 162 7.78 -16.39 18.68
CA GLY A 162 7.63 -15.97 20.08
C GLY A 162 7.88 -14.48 20.34
N ASN A 163 8.32 -13.73 19.32
CA ASN A 163 8.48 -12.27 19.40
C ASN A 163 8.03 -11.61 18.10
N MET A 164 6.75 -11.79 17.78
CA MET A 164 6.12 -11.21 16.60
C MET A 164 5.66 -9.78 16.89
N LYS A 165 5.96 -8.88 15.97
CA LYS A 165 5.40 -7.52 15.95
C LYS A 165 4.18 -7.51 15.06
N LYS A 166 3.19 -6.74 15.46
CA LYS A 166 1.97 -6.51 14.70
C LYS A 166 2.06 -5.15 13.99
N ALA A 167 1.67 -5.11 12.74
CA ALA A 167 1.46 -3.87 12.00
C ALA A 167 0.13 -3.96 11.25
N LYS A 168 -0.50 -2.81 11.04
CA LYS A 168 -1.66 -2.69 10.16
C LYS A 168 -1.20 -2.34 8.76
N VAL A 169 -1.83 -2.93 7.78
CA VAL A 169 -1.53 -2.72 6.36
C VAL A 169 -2.81 -2.33 5.64
N MET A 170 -2.70 -1.34 4.77
CA MET A 170 -3.71 -1.00 3.78
C MET A 170 -3.11 -1.15 2.39
N GLU A 171 -3.84 -1.77 1.49
CA GLU A 171 -3.41 -1.98 0.13
C GLU A 171 -4.54 -1.73 -0.85
N PHE A 172 -4.20 -1.14 -1.99
CA PHE A 172 -5.04 -1.12 -3.18
C PHE A 172 -4.36 -1.95 -4.26
N VAL A 173 -5.15 -2.74 -4.98
CA VAL A 173 -4.63 -3.63 -6.01
C VAL A 173 -5.53 -3.57 -7.22
N GLN A 174 -4.93 -3.37 -8.39
CA GLN A 174 -5.60 -3.45 -9.67
C GLN A 174 -5.31 -4.79 -10.34
N PHE A 175 -6.35 -5.45 -10.79
CA PHE A 175 -6.28 -6.72 -11.50
C PHE A 175 -6.61 -6.56 -12.98
N THR A 176 -6.13 -7.50 -13.78
CA THR A 176 -6.57 -7.72 -15.17
C THR A 176 -6.95 -9.19 -15.34
N ASP A 177 -8.06 -9.44 -16.01
CA ASP A 177 -8.49 -10.80 -16.34
C ASP A 177 -7.91 -11.22 -17.68
N TYR A 178 -7.05 -12.21 -17.65
CA TYR A 178 -6.44 -12.82 -18.83
C TYR A 178 -7.19 -14.09 -19.30
N GLY A 179 -8.42 -14.28 -18.82
CA GLY A 179 -9.28 -15.42 -19.15
C GLY A 179 -8.94 -16.69 -18.37
N GLU A 180 -9.66 -17.77 -18.69
CA GLU A 180 -9.61 -19.02 -17.92
C GLU A 180 -8.22 -19.65 -17.77
N LYS A 181 -7.38 -19.51 -18.81
CA LYS A 181 -6.06 -20.14 -18.82
C LYS A 181 -5.02 -19.43 -17.97
N LEU A 182 -5.01 -18.10 -17.95
CA LEU A 182 -4.02 -17.29 -17.26
C LEU A 182 -4.58 -16.68 -15.96
N GLY A 183 -5.91 -16.66 -15.85
CA GLY A 183 -6.61 -16.13 -14.67
C GLY A 183 -6.48 -14.63 -14.48
N THR A 184 -6.91 -14.16 -13.32
CA THR A 184 -6.75 -12.77 -12.91
C THR A 184 -5.35 -12.54 -12.38
N ARG A 185 -4.72 -11.43 -12.80
CA ARG A 185 -3.37 -11.06 -12.37
C ARG A 185 -3.30 -9.61 -11.93
N VAL A 186 -2.45 -9.34 -10.98
CA VAL A 186 -2.15 -7.98 -10.53
C VAL A 186 -1.31 -7.27 -11.57
N VAL A 187 -1.69 -6.05 -11.92
CA VAL A 187 -0.96 -5.16 -12.82
C VAL A 187 -0.37 -3.96 -12.10
N GLU A 188 -1.06 -3.47 -11.06
CA GLU A 188 -0.52 -2.41 -10.21
C GLU A 188 -1.02 -2.59 -8.78
N GLY A 189 -0.15 -2.33 -7.80
CA GLY A 189 -0.46 -2.36 -6.38
C GLY A 189 0.07 -1.13 -5.66
N TRP A 190 -0.61 -0.77 -4.59
CA TRP A 190 -0.22 0.30 -3.67
C TRP A 190 -0.34 -0.24 -2.26
N GLY A 191 0.75 -0.21 -1.52
CA GLY A 191 0.78 -0.67 -0.14
C GLY A 191 1.28 0.39 0.81
N SER A 192 0.72 0.41 1.99
CA SER A 192 1.13 1.30 3.04
C SER A 192 1.04 0.62 4.40
N THR A 193 2.10 0.79 5.21
CA THR A 193 2.21 0.24 6.56
C THR A 193 3.18 1.09 7.39
N LYS A 194 3.03 1.05 8.68
CA LYS A 194 4.03 1.62 9.62
C LYS A 194 5.15 0.64 9.96
N ASP A 195 5.14 -0.57 9.43
CA ASP A 195 6.22 -1.52 9.68
C ASP A 195 7.53 -1.03 9.03
N VAL A 196 8.52 -0.79 9.87
CA VAL A 196 9.85 -0.26 9.47
C VAL A 196 10.58 -1.20 8.51
N SER A 197 10.24 -2.50 8.50
CA SER A 197 10.84 -3.48 7.58
C SER A 197 10.53 -3.16 6.11
N TYR A 198 9.39 -2.53 5.84
CA TYR A 198 9.04 -2.07 4.50
C TYR A 198 9.82 -0.83 4.04
N TYR A 199 10.40 -0.02 4.93
CA TYR A 199 11.20 1.13 4.52
C TYR A 199 12.50 0.74 3.78
N GLY A 200 12.99 -0.47 3.98
CA GLY A 200 14.11 -1.01 3.21
C GLY A 200 13.81 -1.14 1.72
N LEU A 201 12.55 -1.25 1.33
CA LEU A 201 12.10 -1.40 -0.05
C LEU A 201 12.48 -0.20 -0.93
N ILE A 202 12.46 1.01 -0.38
CA ILE A 202 12.81 2.25 -1.11
C ILE A 202 14.23 2.19 -1.70
N ASN A 203 15.14 1.50 -1.04
CA ASN A 203 16.52 1.38 -1.48
C ASN A 203 16.71 0.50 -2.73
N PHE A 204 15.68 -0.25 -3.13
CA PHE A 204 15.70 -1.12 -4.31
C PHE A 204 15.18 -0.45 -5.58
N GLN A 205 14.72 0.78 -5.49
CA GLN A 205 14.24 1.53 -6.63
C GLN A 205 15.37 1.74 -7.66
N GLY A 206 15.13 1.35 -8.91
CA GLY A 206 16.05 1.58 -10.02
C GLY A 206 16.02 3.04 -10.51
N ASP A 207 17.00 3.40 -11.35
CA ASP A 207 17.12 4.79 -11.84
C ASP A 207 15.93 5.22 -12.70
N GLU A 208 15.38 4.32 -13.51
CA GLU A 208 14.19 4.59 -14.33
C GLU A 208 12.95 4.79 -13.46
N GLU A 209 12.80 3.98 -12.41
CA GLU A 209 11.70 4.07 -11.45
C GLU A 209 11.76 5.38 -10.67
N LYS A 210 12.96 5.82 -10.25
CA LYS A 210 13.18 7.11 -9.60
C LYS A 210 12.84 8.29 -10.49
N GLN A 211 13.25 8.25 -11.77
CA GLN A 211 12.93 9.30 -12.72
C GLN A 211 11.42 9.40 -12.96
N GLU A 212 10.73 8.27 -13.05
CA GLU A 212 9.28 8.26 -13.20
C GLU A 212 8.57 8.79 -11.95
N GLN A 213 9.08 8.43 -10.77
CA GLN A 213 8.60 8.95 -9.50
C GLN A 213 8.77 10.48 -9.40
N GLU A 214 9.94 10.99 -9.81
CA GLU A 214 10.20 12.43 -9.84
C GLU A 214 9.26 13.18 -10.76
N LYS A 215 8.96 12.62 -11.94
CA LYS A 215 7.98 13.20 -12.88
C LYS A 215 6.56 13.24 -12.28
N GLN A 216 6.16 12.16 -11.59
CA GLN A 216 4.86 12.12 -10.92
C GLN A 216 4.79 13.14 -9.79
N ASN A 217 5.84 13.25 -8.99
CA ASN A 217 5.93 14.23 -7.92
C ASN A 217 5.86 15.66 -8.46
N ASP A 218 6.59 15.94 -9.53
CA ASP A 218 6.59 17.26 -10.20
C ASP A 218 5.20 17.60 -10.77
N TYR A 219 4.51 16.60 -11.34
CA TYR A 219 3.13 16.76 -11.78
C TYR A 219 2.19 17.11 -10.61
N ILE A 220 2.29 16.41 -9.48
CA ILE A 220 1.44 16.64 -8.31
C ILE A 220 1.70 18.01 -7.70
N LEU A 221 2.96 18.43 -7.62
CA LEU A 221 3.33 19.76 -7.11
C LEU A 221 2.75 20.90 -7.96
N LYS A 222 2.61 20.68 -9.26
CA LYS A 222 2.09 21.66 -10.24
C LYS A 222 0.59 21.52 -10.50
N TYR A 223 -0.03 20.46 -10.02
CA TYR A 223 -1.44 20.21 -10.27
C TYR A 223 -2.31 21.33 -9.73
N GLN A 224 -3.24 21.82 -10.55
CA GLN A 224 -4.23 22.80 -10.15
C GLN A 224 -5.60 22.14 -10.05
N ILE A 225 -6.25 22.32 -8.92
CA ILE A 225 -7.63 21.85 -8.75
C ILE A 225 -8.51 22.70 -9.67
N PRO A 226 -9.33 22.09 -10.54
CA PRO A 226 -10.24 22.83 -11.41
C PRO A 226 -11.21 23.74 -10.64
N GLU A 227 -11.47 24.93 -11.18
CA GLU A 227 -12.48 25.84 -10.65
C GLU A 227 -13.86 25.44 -11.19
N THR A 228 -14.54 24.54 -10.50
CA THR A 228 -15.89 24.09 -10.83
C THR A 228 -16.68 23.76 -9.55
N ASP A 229 -17.99 23.92 -9.59
CA ASP A 229 -18.88 23.51 -8.51
C ASP A 229 -19.22 22.01 -8.56
N ASN A 230 -18.96 21.36 -9.68
CA ASN A 230 -19.13 19.92 -9.82
C ASN A 230 -18.00 19.17 -9.14
N LEU A 231 -18.25 18.59 -7.98
CA LEU A 231 -17.23 17.92 -7.16
C LEU A 231 -16.59 16.72 -7.86
N THR A 232 -17.30 16.00 -8.71
CA THR A 232 -16.74 14.85 -9.46
C THR A 232 -15.81 15.29 -10.61
N GLU A 233 -15.99 16.50 -11.13
CA GLU A 233 -15.05 17.11 -12.07
C GLU A 233 -13.87 17.75 -11.36
N LYS A 234 -14.12 18.34 -10.18
CA LYS A 234 -13.11 19.02 -9.36
C LYS A 234 -12.08 18.07 -8.79
N TYR A 235 -12.54 16.92 -8.29
CA TYR A 235 -11.71 15.89 -7.70
C TYR A 235 -11.66 14.68 -8.64
N TYR A 236 -10.82 14.77 -9.67
CA TYR A 236 -10.66 13.72 -10.65
C TYR A 236 -10.23 12.41 -9.99
N ILE A 237 -10.88 11.32 -10.40
CA ILE A 237 -10.56 9.96 -9.97
C ILE A 237 -9.79 9.30 -11.11
N LYS A 238 -8.51 9.00 -10.88
CA LYS A 238 -7.62 8.42 -11.89
C LYS A 238 -8.06 7.01 -12.32
N TYR A 239 -8.57 6.24 -11.37
CA TYR A 239 -9.10 4.90 -11.60
C TYR A 239 -10.57 4.86 -11.13
N PRO A 240 -11.50 5.36 -11.93
CA PRO A 240 -12.91 5.39 -11.55
C PRO A 240 -13.45 3.98 -11.41
N THR A 241 -14.21 3.74 -10.37
CA THR A 241 -14.97 2.52 -10.17
C THR A 241 -16.38 2.68 -10.72
N SER A 242 -17.03 1.57 -11.08
CA SER A 242 -18.42 1.60 -11.48
C SER A 242 -19.31 1.79 -10.26
N TYR A 243 -19.98 2.94 -10.18
CA TYR A 243 -20.97 3.19 -9.15
C TYR A 243 -22.30 2.59 -9.61
N ILE A 244 -22.75 1.56 -8.90
CA ILE A 244 -23.85 0.71 -9.37
C ILE A 244 -25.21 1.25 -8.94
N ASP A 245 -25.28 1.98 -7.80
CA ASP A 245 -26.53 2.43 -7.21
C ASP A 245 -26.49 3.88 -6.70
N GLU A 246 -27.66 4.42 -6.34
CA GLU A 246 -27.78 5.79 -5.83
C GLU A 246 -27.08 5.96 -4.48
N ASN A 247 -27.07 4.93 -3.62
CA ASN A 247 -26.41 4.99 -2.32
C ASN A 247 -24.90 5.20 -2.49
N ALA A 248 -24.27 4.51 -3.45
CA ALA A 248 -22.85 4.70 -3.76
C ALA A 248 -22.55 6.13 -4.23
N LYS A 249 -23.45 6.74 -5.01
CA LYS A 249 -23.35 8.15 -5.44
C LYS A 249 -23.47 9.11 -4.26
N ASP A 250 -24.42 8.87 -3.37
CA ASP A 250 -24.62 9.69 -2.18
C ASP A 250 -23.40 9.61 -1.25
N ILE A 251 -22.86 8.41 -1.03
CA ILE A 251 -21.64 8.21 -0.26
C ILE A 251 -20.46 8.95 -0.90
N LEU A 252 -20.25 8.80 -2.22
CA LEU A 252 -19.22 9.51 -2.94
C LEU A 252 -19.34 11.02 -2.75
N ASN A 253 -20.54 11.56 -2.89
CA ASN A 253 -20.80 12.99 -2.73
C ASN A 253 -20.44 13.48 -1.32
N VAL A 254 -20.80 12.73 -0.26
CA VAL A 254 -20.41 13.04 1.12
C VAL A 254 -18.88 13.08 1.27
N VAL A 255 -18.17 12.11 0.70
CA VAL A 255 -16.69 12.06 0.73
C VAL A 255 -16.10 13.28 0.01
N LEU A 256 -16.57 13.58 -1.21
CA LEU A 256 -16.06 14.73 -1.98
C LEU A 256 -16.34 16.06 -1.28
N GLN A 257 -17.47 16.20 -0.62
CA GLN A 257 -17.77 17.35 0.24
C GLN A 257 -16.76 17.48 1.40
N GLY A 258 -16.34 16.37 1.98
CA GLY A 258 -15.29 16.35 3.01
C GLY A 258 -13.96 16.91 2.49
N PHE A 259 -13.57 16.56 1.27
CA PHE A 259 -12.37 17.11 0.62
C PHE A 259 -12.52 18.59 0.31
N GLU A 260 -13.66 18.99 -0.21
CA GLU A 260 -13.96 20.40 -0.47
C GLU A 260 -13.89 21.25 0.80
N ASN A 261 -14.50 20.77 1.88
CA ASN A 261 -14.48 21.47 3.16
C ASN A 261 -13.07 21.51 3.77
N TRP A 262 -12.28 20.43 3.62
CA TRP A 262 -10.87 20.43 4.02
C TRP A 262 -10.09 21.54 3.30
N ASN A 263 -10.21 21.62 1.98
CA ASN A 263 -9.49 22.60 1.17
C ASN A 263 -9.97 24.04 1.40
N LYS A 264 -11.20 24.24 1.90
CA LYS A 264 -11.70 25.54 2.36
C LYS A 264 -11.15 25.97 3.73
N GLY A 265 -10.61 25.04 4.50
CA GLY A 265 -9.96 25.31 5.78
C GLY A 265 -10.64 24.64 6.98
N ILE A 266 -9.96 24.74 8.13
CA ILE A 266 -10.29 23.96 9.33
C ILE A 266 -11.73 24.14 9.81
N ALA A 267 -12.25 25.37 9.85
CA ALA A 267 -13.59 25.64 10.33
C ALA A 267 -14.67 24.93 9.48
N TYR A 268 -14.47 24.90 8.17
CA TYR A 268 -15.37 24.21 7.24
C TYR A 268 -15.29 22.70 7.42
N TYR A 269 -14.07 22.17 7.57
CA TYR A 269 -13.86 20.74 7.76
C TYR A 269 -14.47 20.24 9.08
N LEU A 270 -14.23 20.95 10.19
CA LEU A 270 -14.81 20.57 11.49
C LEU A 270 -16.34 20.62 11.48
N ASN A 271 -16.93 21.61 10.80
CA ASN A 271 -18.38 21.66 10.62
C ASN A 271 -18.89 20.48 9.79
N TRP A 272 -18.18 20.08 8.74
CA TRP A 272 -18.50 18.88 7.97
C TRP A 272 -18.39 17.61 8.84
N VAL A 273 -17.37 17.48 9.68
CA VAL A 273 -17.23 16.36 10.63
C VAL A 273 -18.43 16.31 11.57
N ASP A 274 -18.84 17.45 12.16
CA ASP A 274 -19.99 17.51 13.07
C ASP A 274 -21.31 17.11 12.40
N GLN A 275 -21.47 17.40 11.13
CA GLN A 275 -22.67 17.05 10.37
C GLN A 275 -22.66 15.60 9.86
N THR A 276 -21.47 15.03 9.58
CA THR A 276 -21.34 13.78 8.84
C THR A 276 -20.97 12.60 9.73
N PHE A 277 -20.14 12.81 10.77
CA PHE A 277 -19.80 11.73 11.68
C PHE A 277 -20.89 11.49 12.71
N ASP A 278 -21.08 10.23 13.08
CA ASP A 278 -21.88 9.88 14.25
C ASP A 278 -21.14 10.28 15.53
N LEU A 279 -21.87 10.64 16.57
CA LEU A 279 -21.27 11.04 17.85
C LEU A 279 -20.44 9.91 18.50
N ASN A 280 -20.81 8.67 18.24
CA ASN A 280 -20.11 7.47 18.73
C ASN A 280 -19.12 6.91 17.71
N ALA A 281 -18.89 7.61 16.60
CA ALA A 281 -17.94 7.16 15.61
C ALA A 281 -16.51 7.09 16.18
N THR A 282 -15.77 6.09 15.72
CA THR A 282 -14.37 5.92 16.07
C THR A 282 -13.48 6.18 14.86
N SER A 283 -12.33 6.79 15.10
CA SER A 283 -11.28 6.96 14.12
C SER A 283 -10.03 6.23 14.59
N SER A 284 -9.49 5.36 13.77
CA SER A 284 -8.27 4.61 14.04
C SER A 284 -7.22 4.94 13.01
N SER A 285 -6.00 5.23 13.45
CA SER A 285 -4.85 5.31 12.56
C SER A 285 -4.01 4.03 12.68
N LEU A 286 -3.03 3.87 11.82
CA LEU A 286 -2.12 2.71 11.83
C LEU A 286 -1.29 2.58 13.12
N ASP A 287 -1.26 3.60 13.97
CA ASP A 287 -0.64 3.51 15.31
C ASP A 287 -1.51 2.76 16.34
N GLU A 288 -2.59 2.13 15.89
CA GLU A 288 -3.54 1.33 16.67
C GLU A 288 -4.34 2.12 17.72
N ARG A 289 -4.17 3.43 17.81
CA ARG A 289 -4.95 4.25 18.72
C ARG A 289 -6.33 4.49 18.14
N GLU A 290 -7.33 4.03 18.88
CA GLU A 290 -8.72 4.39 18.61
C GLU A 290 -9.02 5.74 19.24
N ARG A 291 -9.64 6.62 18.46
CA ARG A 291 -10.00 7.97 18.86
C ARG A 291 -11.50 8.16 18.74
N ASN A 292 -12.11 8.77 19.73
CA ASN A 292 -13.44 9.31 19.55
C ASN A 292 -13.38 10.60 18.71
N ILE A 293 -14.53 11.06 18.26
CA ILE A 293 -14.64 12.23 17.36
C ILE A 293 -14.05 13.51 17.99
N THR A 294 -14.17 13.70 19.30
CA THR A 294 -13.58 14.86 19.98
C THR A 294 -12.05 14.83 19.92
N GLN A 295 -11.45 13.67 20.12
CA GLN A 295 -9.99 13.49 19.99
C GLN A 295 -9.53 13.65 18.56
N TYR A 296 -10.25 13.05 17.61
CA TYR A 296 -10.00 13.20 16.18
C TYR A 296 -9.99 14.68 15.76
N LYS A 297 -11.01 15.45 16.14
CA LYS A 297 -11.09 16.90 15.82
C LYS A 297 -9.89 17.67 16.36
N LYS A 298 -9.45 17.41 17.62
CA LYS A 298 -8.28 18.06 18.21
C LYS A 298 -6.97 17.73 17.46
N GLU A 299 -6.82 16.50 17.00
CA GLU A 299 -5.64 16.12 16.20
C GLU A 299 -5.64 16.82 14.83
N ILE A 300 -6.81 16.95 14.20
CA ILE A 300 -6.94 17.69 12.94
C ILE A 300 -6.65 19.20 13.15
N GLU A 301 -7.15 19.80 14.21
CA GLU A 301 -6.82 21.19 14.57
C GLU A 301 -5.30 21.39 14.72
N ALA A 302 -4.64 20.52 15.48
CA ALA A 302 -3.20 20.56 15.67
C ALA A 302 -2.40 20.36 14.37
N LEU A 303 -2.92 19.56 13.45
CA LEU A 303 -2.33 19.36 12.12
C LEU A 303 -2.44 20.66 11.30
N PHE A 304 -3.62 21.27 11.25
CA PHE A 304 -3.84 22.53 10.53
C PHE A 304 -3.03 23.71 11.10
N GLU A 305 -2.64 23.68 12.37
CA GLU A 305 -1.75 24.69 12.95
C GLU A 305 -0.33 24.60 12.37
N LYS A 306 0.15 23.40 12.08
CA LYS A 306 1.51 23.13 11.64
C LYS A 306 1.66 23.13 10.11
N GLU A 307 0.71 22.53 9.43
CA GLU A 307 0.79 22.23 8.02
C GLU A 307 -0.40 22.82 7.26
N GLU A 308 -0.14 23.24 6.02
CA GLU A 308 -1.17 23.49 5.02
C GLU A 308 -1.24 22.26 4.12
N ILE A 309 -2.38 21.57 4.15
CA ILE A 309 -2.59 20.34 3.38
C ILE A 309 -3.71 20.58 2.38
N THR A 310 -3.36 20.45 1.09
CA THR A 310 -4.32 20.52 -0.01
C THR A 310 -4.54 19.12 -0.57
N LYS A 311 -5.74 18.59 -0.41
CA LYS A 311 -6.16 17.31 -0.99
C LYS A 311 -6.45 17.54 -2.48
N LEU A 312 -5.86 16.72 -3.36
CA LEU A 312 -5.80 17.02 -4.79
C LEU A 312 -6.75 16.16 -5.61
N TYR A 313 -6.46 14.88 -5.71
CA TYR A 313 -7.23 13.95 -6.52
C TYR A 313 -7.13 12.53 -5.97
N PHE A 314 -8.07 11.68 -6.39
CA PHE A 314 -8.11 10.29 -5.99
C PHE A 314 -7.41 9.42 -7.02
N ASP A 315 -6.47 8.62 -6.58
CA ASP A 315 -5.93 7.52 -7.38
C ASP A 315 -6.95 6.38 -7.46
N ASN A 316 -7.62 6.09 -6.33
CA ASN A 316 -8.67 5.07 -6.29
C ASN A 316 -9.80 5.47 -5.32
N VAL A 317 -11.02 5.17 -5.72
CA VAL A 317 -12.20 5.20 -4.84
C VAL A 317 -12.99 3.92 -5.08
N LEU A 318 -13.15 3.10 -4.05
CA LEU A 318 -13.97 1.90 -4.09
C LEU A 318 -15.12 2.06 -3.12
N ILE A 319 -16.33 1.84 -3.61
CA ILE A 319 -17.55 1.89 -2.80
C ILE A 319 -18.29 0.58 -2.99
N ARG A 320 -18.62 -0.07 -1.87
CA ARG A 320 -19.43 -1.27 -1.87
C ARG A 320 -20.34 -1.26 -0.66
N GLU A 321 -21.65 -1.36 -0.90
CA GLU A 321 -22.66 -1.24 0.15
C GLU A 321 -22.46 0.08 0.93
N ASN A 322 -22.18 -0.01 2.21
CA ASN A 322 -21.96 1.13 3.10
C ASN A 322 -20.47 1.34 3.47
N TRP A 323 -19.56 0.78 2.69
CA TRP A 323 -18.11 0.93 2.87
C TRP A 323 -17.47 1.69 1.73
N VAL A 324 -16.48 2.50 2.09
CA VAL A 324 -15.64 3.24 1.14
C VAL A 324 -14.18 3.00 1.46
N ALA A 325 -13.39 2.77 0.42
CA ALA A 325 -11.94 2.85 0.50
C ALA A 325 -11.45 3.94 -0.45
N LEU A 326 -10.54 4.76 0.03
CA LEU A 326 -9.95 5.88 -0.67
C LEU A 326 -8.44 5.74 -0.73
N HIS A 327 -7.88 6.01 -1.90
CA HIS A 327 -6.46 6.25 -2.08
C HIS A 327 -6.30 7.59 -2.81
N TYR A 328 -5.63 8.55 -2.19
CA TYR A 328 -5.54 9.90 -2.72
C TYR A 328 -4.21 10.57 -2.41
N ARG A 329 -3.89 11.56 -3.22
CA ARG A 329 -2.68 12.37 -3.12
C ARG A 329 -2.98 13.76 -2.63
N PHE A 330 -2.04 14.32 -1.86
CA PHE A 330 -2.15 15.67 -1.31
C PHE A 330 -0.80 16.37 -1.32
N ARG A 331 -0.84 17.70 -1.36
CA ARG A 331 0.33 18.52 -1.09
C ARG A 331 0.29 18.99 0.36
N LYS A 332 1.42 18.99 1.02
CA LYS A 332 1.60 19.59 2.33
C LYS A 332 2.70 20.65 2.28
N GLU A 333 2.52 21.72 3.02
CA GLU A 333 3.51 22.76 3.23
C GLU A 333 3.60 23.00 4.73
N ASP A 334 4.80 22.84 5.30
CA ASP A 334 5.06 23.23 6.68
C ASP A 334 4.97 24.75 6.81
N LYS A 335 4.12 25.24 7.70
CA LYS A 335 3.85 26.69 7.85
C LYS A 335 5.05 27.47 8.36
N ASN A 336 5.99 26.83 9.06
CA ASN A 336 7.17 27.45 9.64
C ASN A 336 8.35 27.41 8.67
N THR A 337 8.67 26.22 8.14
CA THR A 337 9.85 26.02 7.27
C THR A 337 9.57 26.35 5.81
N LYS A 338 8.30 26.36 5.39
CA LYS A 338 7.86 26.50 4.00
C LYS A 338 8.31 25.33 3.09
N GLU A 339 8.77 24.26 3.70
CA GLU A 339 9.04 23.03 2.96
C GLU A 339 7.75 22.45 2.40
N LYS A 340 7.82 22.08 1.14
CA LYS A 340 6.72 21.42 0.42
C LYS A 340 7.03 19.97 0.21
N ASP A 341 6.01 19.14 0.42
CA ASP A 341 6.11 17.71 0.24
C ASP A 341 4.80 17.16 -0.33
N ILE A 342 4.86 15.94 -0.83
CA ILE A 342 3.72 15.20 -1.36
C ILE A 342 3.41 14.08 -0.42
N GLY A 343 2.16 13.99 -0.04
CA GLY A 343 1.63 12.87 0.71
C GLY A 343 0.73 12.00 -0.14
N ASP A 344 0.66 10.78 0.27
CA ASP A 344 -0.17 9.72 -0.25
C ASP A 344 -0.92 9.13 0.95
N ARG A 345 -2.22 8.91 0.83
CA ARG A 345 -3.04 8.45 1.94
C ARG A 345 -4.09 7.45 1.51
N MET A 346 -4.27 6.45 2.34
CA MET A 346 -5.34 5.48 2.23
C MET A 346 -6.28 5.60 3.42
N GLU A 347 -7.58 5.55 3.14
CA GLU A 347 -8.61 5.66 4.17
C GLU A 347 -9.75 4.67 3.90
N PHE A 348 -10.31 4.11 4.96
CA PHE A 348 -11.56 3.36 4.92
C PHE A 348 -12.60 4.09 5.76
N PHE A 349 -13.83 4.15 5.25
CA PHE A 349 -14.97 4.65 5.99
C PHE A 349 -16.08 3.61 6.00
N LYS A 350 -16.76 3.52 7.14
CA LYS A 350 -18.02 2.82 7.26
C LYS A 350 -19.15 3.82 7.45
N PHE A 351 -20.16 3.72 6.63
CA PHE A 351 -21.37 4.53 6.71
C PHE A 351 -22.53 3.73 7.33
N GLU A 352 -23.44 4.42 7.97
CA GLU A 352 -24.74 3.89 8.40
C GLU A 352 -25.80 4.97 8.18
N GLU A 353 -26.99 4.55 7.80
CA GLU A 353 -28.13 5.45 7.75
C GLU A 353 -28.69 5.64 9.17
N LYS A 354 -28.72 6.88 9.66
CA LYS A 354 -29.27 7.27 10.96
C LYS A 354 -30.18 8.47 10.77
N GLU A 355 -31.42 8.35 11.17
CA GLU A 355 -32.43 9.42 11.05
C GLU A 355 -32.57 9.96 9.61
N ASN A 356 -32.53 9.07 8.61
CA ASN A 356 -32.52 9.35 7.17
C ASN A 356 -31.30 10.17 6.69
N LEU A 357 -30.20 10.16 7.42
CA LEU A 357 -28.94 10.77 7.03
C LEU A 357 -27.82 9.72 6.99
N LEU A 358 -26.98 9.81 5.98
CA LEU A 358 -25.74 9.02 5.92
C LEU A 358 -24.75 9.55 6.95
N LYS A 359 -24.34 8.71 7.89
CA LYS A 359 -23.37 9.02 8.93
C LYS A 359 -22.14 8.13 8.84
N ILE A 360 -20.97 8.69 9.03
CA ILE A 360 -19.72 7.94 9.19
C ILE A 360 -19.68 7.43 10.62
N VAL A 361 -19.63 6.11 10.78
CA VAL A 361 -19.58 5.44 12.08
C VAL A 361 -18.19 4.88 12.40
N GLY A 362 -17.33 4.76 11.41
CA GLY A 362 -15.95 4.31 11.56
C GLY A 362 -15.06 4.89 10.48
N ASN A 363 -13.82 5.21 10.85
CA ASN A 363 -12.80 5.71 9.96
C ASN A 363 -11.45 5.08 10.30
N TRP A 364 -10.74 4.59 9.31
CA TRP A 364 -9.39 4.03 9.41
C TRP A 364 -8.49 4.78 8.45
N ILE A 365 -7.42 5.36 8.97
CA ILE A 365 -6.54 6.29 8.25
C ILE A 365 -5.11 5.76 8.32
N GLN A 366 -4.44 5.84 7.17
CA GLN A 366 -3.01 5.58 7.06
C GLN A 366 -2.24 6.81 6.66
#